data_18a4a1fbc23ae90421d903b34087cbba
#
_entry.id   18a4a1fbc23ae90421d903b34087cbba
#
_cell.length_a   1.000
_cell.length_b   1.000
_cell.length_c   1.000
_cell.angle_alpha   90.00
_cell.angle_beta   90.00
_cell.angle_gamma   90.00
#
_symmetry.space_group_name_H-M   'P 1'
#
loop_
_entity.id
_entity.type
_entity.pdbx_description
1 polymer ?
#
loop_
_entity_poly.entity_id
_entity_poly.type
_entity_poly.pdbx_seq_one_letter_code
_entity_poly.pdbx_strand_id
1 'polypeptide(L)'
;LGDWRGKTLAKVRAIIREADPEIVEEWKWRGTPVWSHSGIVCTGETYKNHVKMTFAKGAALKDAAGLFNASLDGNAWRAIDIHEGDTLNGAALKNLIRAAVALNLVVKKKPKFRRTGNK
;
A
#
# COMPACT_ATOMS: atom_id res chain seq x y z
N LEU A 1 -4.83 -11.98 -14.67
CA LEU A 1 -5.82 -11.28 -15.47
C LEU A 1 -5.20 -10.76 -16.76
N GLY A 2 -5.87 -10.98 -17.86
CA GLY A 2 -5.38 -10.56 -19.16
C GLY A 2 -5.95 -9.24 -19.66
N ASP A 3 -6.81 -8.60 -18.89
CA ASP A 3 -7.43 -7.36 -19.30
C ASP A 3 -6.75 -6.14 -18.66
N TRP A 4 -7.40 -4.99 -18.72
CA TRP A 4 -6.82 -3.75 -18.20
C TRP A 4 -6.47 -3.83 -16.71
N ARG A 5 -7.21 -4.64 -15.94
CA ARG A 5 -6.95 -4.79 -14.51
C ARG A 5 -5.61 -5.47 -14.27
N GLY A 6 -5.31 -6.50 -15.05
CA GLY A 6 -4.03 -7.17 -14.99
C GLY A 6 -2.88 -6.26 -15.36
N LYS A 7 -3.07 -5.44 -16.41
CA LYS A 7 -2.06 -4.47 -16.83
C LYS A 7 -1.84 -3.40 -15.77
N THR A 8 -2.92 -2.93 -15.14
CA THR A 8 -2.84 -1.95 -14.06
C THR A 8 -2.08 -2.52 -12.87
N LEU A 9 -2.41 -3.76 -12.49
CA LEU A 9 -1.75 -4.40 -11.37
C LEU A 9 -0.27 -4.62 -11.65
N ALA A 10 0.09 -4.99 -12.87
CA ALA A 10 1.49 -5.14 -13.26
C ALA A 10 2.26 -3.82 -13.12
N LYS A 11 1.63 -2.72 -13.52
CA LYS A 11 2.23 -1.39 -13.38
C LYS A 11 2.42 -1.02 -11.91
N VAL A 12 1.41 -1.30 -11.09
CA VAL A 12 1.48 -1.07 -9.64
C VAL A 12 2.63 -1.86 -9.03
N ARG A 13 2.76 -3.14 -9.39
CA ARG A 13 3.83 -3.99 -8.89
C ARG A 13 5.21 -3.43 -9.24
N ALA A 14 5.38 -2.95 -10.47
CA ALA A 14 6.64 -2.36 -10.90
C ALA A 14 6.97 -1.10 -10.09
N ILE A 15 5.99 -0.25 -9.87
CA ILE A 15 6.18 0.97 -9.09
C ILE A 15 6.58 0.65 -7.65
N ILE A 16 5.90 -0.33 -7.05
CA ILE A 16 6.19 -0.74 -5.67
C ILE A 16 7.63 -1.26 -5.56
N ARG A 17 8.06 -2.10 -6.50
CA ARG A 17 9.40 -2.64 -6.49
C ARG A 17 10.47 -1.57 -6.70
N GLU A 18 10.18 -0.58 -7.52
CA GLU A 18 11.09 0.55 -7.71
C GLU A 18 11.18 1.40 -6.44
N ALA A 19 10.05 1.58 -5.75
CA ALA A 19 10.03 2.36 -4.51
C ALA A 19 10.84 1.66 -3.42
N ASP A 20 10.76 0.33 -3.35
CA ASP A 20 11.42 -0.46 -2.32
C ASP A 20 11.82 -1.83 -2.87
N PRO A 21 13.07 -1.97 -3.35
CA PRO A 21 13.52 -3.25 -3.92
C PRO A 21 13.52 -4.40 -2.92
N GLU A 22 13.45 -4.12 -1.63
CA GLU A 22 13.46 -5.16 -0.59
C GLU A 22 12.07 -5.56 -0.12
N ILE A 23 11.03 -4.99 -0.71
CA ILE A 23 9.67 -5.30 -0.29
C ILE A 23 9.33 -6.74 -0.60
N VAL A 24 8.61 -7.40 0.32
CA VAL A 24 8.19 -8.79 0.15
C VAL A 24 6.80 -8.79 -0.47
N GLU A 25 6.63 -9.56 -1.54
CA GLU A 25 5.36 -9.71 -2.22
C GLU A 25 4.86 -11.14 -2.02
N GLU A 26 3.68 -11.28 -1.43
CA GLU A 26 3.05 -12.59 -1.26
C GLU A 26 1.67 -12.56 -1.89
N TRP A 27 1.25 -13.67 -2.46
CA TRP A 27 -0.07 -13.79 -3.08
C TRP A 27 -0.95 -14.62 -2.17
N LYS A 28 -2.03 -14.02 -1.70
CA LYS A 28 -2.93 -14.64 -0.74
C LYS A 28 -4.36 -14.58 -1.26
N TRP A 29 -5.25 -15.29 -0.60
CA TRP A 29 -6.69 -15.21 -0.86
C TRP A 29 -7.03 -15.27 -2.36
N ARG A 30 -6.54 -16.31 -3.04
CA ARG A 30 -6.85 -16.56 -4.44
C ARG A 30 -6.37 -15.44 -5.37
N GLY A 31 -5.17 -14.98 -5.15
CA GLY A 31 -4.55 -14.07 -6.09
C GLY A 31 -4.52 -12.61 -5.68
N THR A 32 -4.62 -12.33 -4.40
CA THR A 32 -4.45 -10.98 -3.90
C THR A 32 -3.00 -10.79 -3.46
N PRO A 33 -2.24 -9.91 -4.13
CA PRO A 33 -0.89 -9.62 -3.69
C PRO A 33 -0.91 -8.76 -2.42
N VAL A 34 -0.02 -9.10 -1.51
CA VAL A 34 0.19 -8.37 -0.25
C VAL A 34 1.65 -7.98 -0.21
N TRP A 35 1.91 -6.70 -0.05
CA TRP A 35 3.29 -6.19 0.03
C TRP A 35 3.60 -5.81 1.46
N SER A 36 4.75 -6.30 1.95
CA SER A 36 5.15 -6.14 3.35
C SER A 36 6.62 -5.73 3.45
N HIS A 37 6.91 -4.91 4.43
CA HIS A 37 8.28 -4.57 4.82
C HIS A 37 8.19 -4.15 6.29
N SER A 38 8.57 -5.07 7.19
CA SER A 38 8.42 -4.89 8.64
C SER A 38 6.95 -4.64 9.02
N GLY A 39 6.07 -5.37 8.38
CA GLY A 39 4.63 -5.24 8.52
C GLY A 39 3.98 -4.98 7.17
N ILE A 40 2.67 -5.10 7.11
CA ILE A 40 1.96 -4.90 5.85
C ILE A 40 2.06 -3.44 5.42
N VAL A 41 2.42 -3.23 4.16
CA VAL A 41 2.42 -1.91 3.53
C VAL A 41 1.07 -1.70 2.85
N CYS A 42 0.75 -2.54 1.88
CA CYS A 42 -0.52 -2.44 1.16
C CYS A 42 -0.88 -3.77 0.51
N THR A 43 -2.10 -3.85 0.03
CA THR A 43 -2.61 -4.99 -0.74
C THR A 43 -3.15 -4.47 -2.06
N GLY A 44 -3.28 -5.37 -3.05
CA GLY A 44 -3.86 -5.03 -4.34
C GLY A 44 -4.98 -5.98 -4.68
N GLU A 45 -6.20 -5.49 -4.69
CA GLU A 45 -7.37 -6.30 -5.02
C GLU A 45 -7.93 -5.89 -6.37
N THR A 46 -8.43 -6.87 -7.12
CA THR A 46 -9.07 -6.58 -8.40
C THR A 46 -10.56 -6.84 -8.27
N TYR A 47 -11.33 -5.84 -8.67
CA TYR A 47 -12.78 -5.92 -8.71
C TYR A 47 -13.23 -5.76 -10.15
N LYS A 48 -14.51 -5.91 -10.40
CA LYS A 48 -15.04 -5.85 -11.77
C LYS A 48 -14.69 -4.53 -12.44
N ASN A 49 -14.80 -3.42 -11.71
CA ASN A 49 -14.69 -2.07 -12.28
C ASN A 49 -13.43 -1.31 -11.85
N HIS A 50 -12.60 -1.88 -11.00
CA HIS A 50 -11.43 -1.15 -10.50
C HIS A 50 -10.42 -2.08 -9.85
N VAL A 51 -9.21 -1.56 -9.71
CA VAL A 51 -8.15 -2.18 -8.91
C VAL A 51 -8.04 -1.32 -7.65
N LYS A 52 -8.04 -1.97 -6.49
CA LYS A 52 -8.00 -1.25 -5.21
C LYS A 52 -6.68 -1.56 -4.51
N MET A 53 -5.92 -0.50 -4.22
CA MET A 53 -4.75 -0.61 -3.36
C MET A 53 -5.16 -0.14 -1.97
N THR A 54 -5.03 -1.01 -0.97
CA THR A 54 -5.40 -0.66 0.41
C THR A 54 -4.14 -0.59 1.27
N PHE A 55 -3.93 0.57 1.88
CA PHE A 55 -2.79 0.80 2.75
C PHE A 55 -3.21 0.59 4.20
N ALA A 56 -2.56 -0.36 4.87
CA ALA A 56 -2.95 -0.77 6.21
C ALA A 56 -2.85 0.35 7.25
N LYS A 57 -1.90 1.27 7.06
CA LYS A 57 -1.71 2.41 7.95
C LYS A 57 -1.93 3.72 7.23
N GLY A 58 -2.80 3.70 6.22
CA GLY A 58 -3.03 4.85 5.34
C GLY A 58 -3.44 6.12 6.08
N ALA A 59 -4.23 5.99 7.15
CA ALA A 59 -4.69 7.16 7.90
C ALA A 59 -3.54 7.92 8.55
N ALA A 60 -2.40 7.25 8.80
CA ALA A 60 -1.24 7.88 9.40
C ALA A 60 -0.27 8.46 8.37
N LEU A 61 -0.56 8.29 7.08
CA LEU A 61 0.31 8.77 6.03
C LEU A 61 -0.14 10.13 5.53
N LYS A 62 0.83 11.01 5.26
CA LYS A 62 0.54 12.28 4.63
C LYS A 62 0.40 12.03 3.14
N ASP A 63 -0.79 12.23 2.62
CA ASP A 63 -1.09 12.01 1.21
C ASP A 63 -1.05 13.35 0.48
N ALA A 64 0.16 13.88 0.28
CA ALA A 64 0.34 15.22 -0.28
C ALA A 64 -0.24 15.34 -1.69
N ALA A 65 -0.23 14.27 -2.47
CA ALA A 65 -0.75 14.29 -3.83
C ALA A 65 -2.24 13.95 -3.92
N GLY A 66 -2.87 13.61 -2.80
CA GLY A 66 -4.29 13.30 -2.79
C GLY A 66 -4.63 11.99 -3.49
N LEU A 67 -3.81 10.97 -3.33
CA LEU A 67 -4.02 9.70 -3.99
C LEU A 67 -5.15 8.87 -3.38
N PHE A 68 -5.33 8.93 -2.07
CA PHE A 68 -6.38 8.16 -1.42
C PHE A 68 -7.75 8.70 -1.82
N ASN A 69 -8.56 7.82 -2.40
CA ASN A 69 -9.89 8.19 -2.87
C ASN A 69 -10.96 7.22 -2.42
N ALA A 70 -10.63 6.28 -1.53
CA ALA A 70 -11.58 5.30 -1.02
C ALA A 70 -11.22 4.94 0.41
N SER A 71 -12.17 4.39 1.15
CA SER A 71 -12.00 3.97 2.54
C SER A 71 -11.54 5.13 3.43
N LEU A 72 -12.07 6.33 3.17
CA LEU A 72 -11.61 7.54 3.84
C LEU A 72 -12.10 7.68 5.28
N ASP A 73 -13.08 6.88 5.67
CA ASP A 73 -13.64 6.95 7.02
C ASP A 73 -13.01 5.95 8.00
N GLY A 74 -12.07 5.14 7.54
CA GLY A 74 -11.44 4.15 8.40
C GLY A 74 -10.50 4.79 9.42
N ASN A 75 -10.30 4.10 10.54
CA ASN A 75 -9.39 4.57 11.56
C ASN A 75 -7.92 4.41 11.17
N ALA A 76 -7.61 3.39 10.38
CA ALA A 76 -6.24 3.11 9.98
C ALA A 76 -6.09 2.97 8.47
N TRP A 77 -7.06 2.33 7.83
CA TRP A 77 -6.96 1.97 6.42
C TRP A 77 -7.35 3.11 5.50
N ARG A 78 -6.65 3.23 4.38
CA ARG A 78 -7.02 4.12 3.27
C ARG A 78 -6.77 3.38 1.99
N ALA A 79 -7.49 3.71 0.94
CA ALA A 79 -7.38 2.99 -0.32
C ALA A 79 -7.34 3.93 -1.52
N ILE A 80 -6.76 3.42 -2.60
CA ILE A 80 -6.73 4.05 -3.91
C ILE A 80 -7.50 3.14 -4.85
N ASP A 81 -8.62 3.62 -5.40
CA ASP A 81 -9.35 2.91 -6.43
C ASP A 81 -8.87 3.42 -7.79
N ILE A 82 -8.41 2.50 -8.63
CA ILE A 82 -7.90 2.82 -9.96
C ILE A 82 -8.87 2.23 -10.98
N HIS A 83 -9.44 3.07 -11.81
CA HIS A 83 -10.39 2.65 -12.83
C HIS A 83 -9.73 2.59 -14.20
N GLU A 84 -10.37 1.93 -15.15
CA GLU A 84 -9.85 1.83 -16.50
C GLU A 84 -9.67 3.22 -17.09
N GLY A 85 -8.49 3.46 -17.65
CA GLY A 85 -8.20 4.77 -18.24
C GLY A 85 -7.61 5.79 -17.28
N ASP A 86 -7.60 5.50 -15.98
CA ASP A 86 -7.01 6.42 -15.01
C ASP A 86 -5.50 6.52 -15.23
N THR A 87 -4.99 7.74 -15.12
CA THR A 87 -3.54 7.97 -15.18
C THR A 87 -2.97 7.79 -13.77
N LEU A 88 -2.04 6.85 -13.64
CA LEU A 88 -1.43 6.57 -12.36
C LEU A 88 -0.19 7.46 -12.17
N ASN A 89 -0.21 8.28 -11.12
CA ASN A 89 0.94 9.13 -10.80
C ASN A 89 2.01 8.28 -10.11
N GLY A 90 2.94 7.74 -10.90
CA GLY A 90 3.96 6.82 -10.40
C GLY A 90 4.89 7.44 -9.38
N ALA A 91 5.29 8.69 -9.58
CA ALA A 91 6.18 9.37 -8.64
C ALA A 91 5.51 9.57 -7.28
N ALA A 92 4.25 10.00 -7.28
CA ALA A 92 3.50 10.19 -6.04
C ALA A 92 3.27 8.85 -5.34
N LEU A 93 2.96 7.80 -6.10
CA LEU A 93 2.75 6.48 -5.53
C LEU A 93 4.04 5.93 -4.91
N LYS A 94 5.19 6.11 -5.58
CA LYS A 94 6.47 5.69 -5.00
C LYS A 94 6.73 6.38 -3.67
N ASN A 95 6.45 7.68 -3.60
CA ASN A 95 6.64 8.43 -2.36
C ASN A 95 5.74 7.92 -1.25
N LEU A 96 4.50 7.56 -1.58
CA LEU A 96 3.56 7.02 -0.61
C LEU A 96 4.01 5.65 -0.11
N ILE A 97 4.49 4.79 -1.00
CA ILE A 97 5.03 3.49 -0.63
C ILE A 97 6.24 3.65 0.31
N ARG A 98 7.16 4.55 -0.03
CA ARG A 98 8.34 4.79 0.80
C ARG A 98 7.95 5.32 2.17
N ALA A 99 6.95 6.19 2.23
CA ALA A 99 6.45 6.71 3.50
C ALA A 99 5.85 5.60 4.35
N ALA A 100 5.11 4.68 3.72
CA ALA A 100 4.50 3.56 4.43
C ALA A 100 5.56 2.62 4.99
N VAL A 101 6.60 2.34 4.23
CA VAL A 101 7.73 1.52 4.69
C VAL A 101 8.43 2.21 5.86
N ALA A 102 8.70 3.50 5.73
CA ALA A 102 9.35 4.26 6.79
C ALA A 102 8.54 4.24 8.08
N LEU A 103 7.23 4.35 7.97
CA LEU A 103 6.35 4.29 9.14
C LEU A 103 6.45 2.92 9.82
N ASN A 104 6.46 1.84 9.05
CA ASN A 104 6.61 0.49 9.61
C ASN A 104 7.94 0.35 10.35
N LEU A 105 9.01 0.90 9.78
CA LEU A 105 10.33 0.80 10.41
C LEU A 105 10.40 1.59 11.72
N VAL A 106 9.76 2.74 11.77
CA VAL A 106 9.72 3.55 13.00
C VAL A 106 8.95 2.80 14.09
N VAL A 107 7.80 2.25 13.75
CA VAL A 107 6.99 1.49 14.71
C VAL A 107 7.78 0.29 15.24
N LYS A 108 8.47 -0.41 14.35
CA LYS A 108 9.26 -1.57 14.73
C LYS A 108 10.38 -1.22 15.70
N LYS A 109 10.97 -0.02 15.54
CA LYS A 109 12.10 0.39 16.37
C LYS A 109 11.72 0.90 17.74
N LYS A 110 10.44 1.19 17.97
CA LYS A 110 10.02 1.66 19.28
C LYS A 110 10.25 0.60 20.34
N PRO A 111 10.78 1.00 21.53
CA PRO A 111 10.96 0.02 22.59
C PRO A 111 9.63 -0.58 22.97
N LYS A 112 9.64 -1.89 23.13
CA LYS A 112 8.41 -2.54 23.47
C LYS A 112 8.10 -2.45 24.92
N PHE A 113 9.09 -2.08 25.61
CA PHE A 113 8.92 -1.99 26.91
C PHE A 113 8.53 -0.74 27.29
N ARG A 114 8.37 -0.18 26.58
CA ARG A 114 7.92 0.79 26.96
C ARG A 114 6.88 0.34 27.39
N ARG A 115 7.13 -0.68 27.54
CA ARG A 115 6.43 -1.34 27.99
C ARG A 115 6.66 -1.85 28.89
N THR A 116 7.43 -1.50 29.38
CA THR A 116 7.44 -1.82 30.16
C THR A 116 7.40 -1.48 30.64
N GLY A 117 7.58 -1.42 30.78
CA GLY A 117 7.30 -1.17 31.35
C GLY A 117 7.40 -1.15 31.81
N ASN A 118 7.55 -1.10 31.85
CA ASN A 118 7.39 -1.18 32.27
C ASN A 118 7.33 -1.41 32.72
N LYS A 119 7.65 -1.45 32.78
CA LYS A 119 7.29 -1.70 33.16
C LYS A 119 6.99 -1.59 33.38
#